data_90c66749a6bd975658fd2245afd2c038
#
_entry.id   90c66749a6bd975658fd2245afd2c038
#
_cell.length_a   1.000
_cell.length_b   1.000
_cell.length_c   1.000
_cell.angle_alpha   90.00
_cell.angle_beta   90.00
_cell.angle_gamma   90.00
#
_symmetry.space_group_name_H-M   'P 1'
#
loop_
_entity.id
_entity.type
_entity.pdbx_description
1 polymer ?
#
loop_
_entity_poly.entity_id
_entity_poly.type
_entity_poly.pdbx_seq_one_letter_code
_entity_poly.pdbx_strand_id
1 'polypeptide(L)'
;WGDGTITRDVIDTMVGEHGRGGRHHGGGFYEYGEDGSKAIWPGLMDLYFNADASVAEDDMKDRLLFRQVIEALKCLETNVLRTVADGNIGSIMGIGAPAWTGGLIQFVNTYGLERFSARCAELANQYGDRFDAPAIVGEKIAAGETFA
;
A
#
# COMPACT_ATOMS: atom_id res chain seq x y z
N TRP A 1 3.94 -3.42 -12.82
CA TRP A 1 4.60 -3.40 -11.51
C TRP A 1 5.67 -2.34 -11.63
N GLY A 2 5.55 -1.23 -10.90
CA GLY A 2 6.61 -0.26 -10.78
C GLY A 2 7.91 -0.97 -10.42
N ASP A 3 9.05 -0.40 -10.79
CA ASP A 3 10.32 -1.02 -10.53
C ASP A 3 10.42 -1.34 -9.03
N GLY A 4 10.29 -2.59 -8.68
CA GLY A 4 10.36 -3.08 -7.30
C GLY A 4 11.78 -3.07 -6.72
N THR A 5 12.70 -2.32 -7.31
CA THR A 5 14.12 -2.28 -6.97
C THR A 5 14.32 -1.97 -5.50
N ILE A 6 13.73 -0.88 -4.99
CA ILE A 6 13.91 -0.49 -3.57
C ILE A 6 13.41 -1.58 -2.61
N THR A 7 12.23 -2.16 -2.88
CA THR A 7 11.68 -3.22 -2.02
C THR A 7 12.51 -4.49 -2.14
N ARG A 8 12.97 -4.81 -3.35
CA ARG A 8 13.84 -5.95 -3.62
C ARG A 8 15.17 -5.78 -2.90
N ASP A 9 15.80 -4.61 -3.02
CA ASP A 9 17.09 -4.32 -2.37
C ASP A 9 17.00 -4.48 -0.85
N VAL A 10 15.91 -4.00 -0.22
CA VAL A 10 15.69 -4.19 1.21
C VAL A 10 15.55 -5.67 1.56
N ILE A 11 14.81 -6.44 0.77
CA ILE A 11 14.65 -7.89 1.01
C ILE A 11 15.96 -8.62 0.78
N ASP A 12 16.67 -8.32 -0.30
CA ASP A 12 17.94 -8.96 -0.65
C ASP A 12 19.01 -8.68 0.44
N THR A 13 19.07 -7.45 0.95
CA THR A 13 19.92 -7.09 2.08
C THR A 13 19.52 -7.86 3.35
N MET A 14 18.25 -7.82 3.73
CA MET A 14 17.78 -8.49 4.95
C MET A 14 17.98 -10.00 4.91
N VAL A 15 17.65 -10.63 3.78
CA VAL A 15 17.73 -12.10 3.66
C VAL A 15 19.13 -12.55 3.28
N GLY A 16 19.75 -11.92 2.27
CA GLY A 16 21.02 -12.35 1.70
C GLY A 16 22.22 -11.99 2.57
N GLU A 17 22.27 -10.78 3.11
CA GLU A 17 23.43 -10.30 3.87
C GLU A 17 23.29 -10.57 5.37
N HIS A 18 22.07 -10.46 5.92
CA HIS A 18 21.82 -10.58 7.35
C HIS A 18 21.12 -11.88 7.77
N GLY A 19 20.73 -12.76 6.82
CA GLY A 19 20.06 -14.03 7.10
C GLY A 19 18.67 -13.87 7.74
N ARG A 20 18.03 -12.70 7.62
CA ARG A 20 16.79 -12.35 8.31
C ARG A 20 15.55 -12.59 7.43
N GLY A 21 15.29 -13.86 7.16
CA GLY A 21 14.18 -14.30 6.29
C GLY A 21 12.79 -14.30 6.94
N GLY A 22 12.63 -13.75 8.14
CA GLY A 22 11.37 -13.70 8.87
C GLY A 22 11.31 -14.64 10.07
N ARG A 23 10.14 -14.71 10.72
CA ARG A 23 9.96 -15.44 11.99
C ARG A 23 10.44 -16.89 11.95
N HIS A 24 10.19 -17.60 10.87
CA HIS A 24 10.59 -19.00 10.70
C HIS A 24 12.10 -19.19 10.49
N HIS A 25 12.83 -18.10 10.23
CA HIS A 25 14.29 -18.10 10.08
C HIS A 25 14.99 -17.36 11.23
N GLY A 26 14.37 -17.36 12.42
CA GLY A 26 14.95 -16.75 13.61
C GLY A 26 14.70 -15.25 13.76
N GLY A 27 14.20 -14.58 12.75
CA GLY A 27 13.86 -13.15 12.78
C GLY A 27 13.80 -12.53 11.39
N GLY A 28 13.24 -11.34 11.33
CA GLY A 28 13.13 -10.51 10.13
C GLY A 28 13.42 -9.05 10.51
N PHE A 29 12.52 -8.15 10.19
CA PHE A 29 12.52 -6.79 10.74
C PHE A 29 12.35 -6.77 12.27
N TYR A 30 11.85 -7.86 12.81
CA TYR A 30 11.65 -8.03 14.24
C TYR A 30 12.44 -9.22 14.77
N GLU A 31 12.80 -9.15 16.03
CA GLU A 31 13.24 -10.25 16.86
C GLU A 31 12.07 -10.78 17.69
N TYR A 32 12.09 -12.05 18.00
CA TYR A 32 11.06 -12.72 18.76
C TYR A 32 11.68 -13.44 19.95
N GLY A 33 11.26 -13.07 21.15
CA GLY A 33 11.68 -13.75 22.37
C GLY A 33 10.97 -15.08 22.57
N GLU A 34 11.52 -15.95 23.38
CA GLU A 34 10.91 -17.24 23.77
C GLU A 34 9.59 -17.05 24.51
N ASP A 35 9.43 -15.94 25.21
CA ASP A 35 8.21 -15.50 25.89
C ASP A 35 7.13 -14.95 24.94
N GLY A 36 7.39 -14.94 23.64
CA GLY A 36 6.50 -14.36 22.62
C GLY A 36 6.63 -12.84 22.45
N SER A 37 7.56 -12.21 23.14
CA SER A 37 7.85 -10.79 22.95
C SER A 37 8.32 -10.50 21.52
N LYS A 38 8.11 -9.26 21.08
CA LYS A 38 8.47 -8.80 19.74
C LYS A 38 9.11 -7.42 19.85
N ALA A 39 10.32 -7.29 19.34
CA ALA A 39 11.05 -6.02 19.28
C ALA A 39 11.56 -5.77 17.87
N ILE A 40 11.73 -4.51 17.50
CA ILE A 40 12.41 -4.15 16.25
C ILE A 40 13.87 -4.60 16.37
N TRP A 41 14.37 -5.28 15.32
CA TRP A 41 15.77 -5.65 15.26
C TRP A 41 16.66 -4.41 15.26
N PRO A 42 17.63 -4.29 16.21
CA PRO A 42 18.47 -3.10 16.30
C PRO A 42 19.22 -2.76 15.01
N GLY A 43 19.72 -3.76 14.27
CA GLY A 43 20.43 -3.56 13.01
C GLY A 43 19.57 -2.88 11.93
N LEU A 44 18.26 -2.87 12.06
CA LEU A 44 17.39 -2.12 11.14
C LEU A 44 17.62 -0.61 11.26
N MET A 45 17.91 -0.12 12.46
CA MET A 45 18.25 1.27 12.69
C MET A 45 19.58 1.63 12.05
N ASP A 46 20.59 0.75 12.15
CA ASP A 46 21.90 0.98 11.56
C ASP A 46 21.85 1.01 10.03
N LEU A 47 20.98 0.19 9.44
CA LEU A 47 20.87 0.08 7.98
C LEU A 47 20.00 1.17 7.35
N TYR A 48 18.89 1.53 7.97
CA TYR A 48 17.84 2.31 7.31
C TYR A 48 17.41 3.57 8.06
N PHE A 49 17.89 3.80 9.29
CA PHE A 49 17.52 5.02 10.00
C PHE A 49 18.16 6.25 9.34
N ASN A 50 17.33 7.22 9.03
CA ASN A 50 17.78 8.52 8.55
C ASN A 50 17.18 9.60 9.45
N ALA A 51 18.03 10.23 10.26
CA ALA A 51 17.61 11.27 11.19
C ALA A 51 17.06 12.52 10.48
N ASP A 52 17.46 12.76 9.24
CA ASP A 52 17.02 13.91 8.44
C ASP A 52 15.74 13.62 7.67
N ALA A 53 15.29 12.36 7.64
CA ALA A 53 14.05 12.00 6.96
C ALA A 53 12.84 12.47 7.78
N SER A 54 12.02 13.30 7.16
CA SER A 54 10.73 13.72 7.71
C SER A 54 9.64 13.39 6.71
N VAL A 55 8.74 12.48 7.09
CA VAL A 55 7.55 12.15 6.30
C VAL A 55 6.33 12.48 7.14
N ALA A 56 5.42 13.28 6.61
CA ALA A 56 4.17 13.60 7.30
C ALA A 56 3.39 12.30 7.61
N GLU A 57 2.79 12.23 8.79
CA GLU A 57 2.05 11.03 9.21
C GLU A 57 0.90 10.69 8.24
N ASP A 58 0.22 11.73 7.74
CA ASP A 58 -0.86 11.55 6.76
C ASP A 58 -0.34 10.99 5.43
N ASP A 59 0.85 11.43 4.96
CA ASP A 59 1.49 10.85 3.79
C ASP A 59 1.83 9.37 4.00
N MET A 60 2.30 8.99 5.18
CA MET A 60 2.58 7.57 5.47
C MET A 60 1.31 6.72 5.40
N LYS A 61 0.21 7.19 6.01
CA LYS A 61 -1.09 6.52 5.99
C LYS A 61 -1.65 6.41 4.57
N ASP A 62 -1.65 7.53 3.86
CA ASP A 62 -2.16 7.59 2.48
C ASP A 62 -1.33 6.70 1.55
N ARG A 63 -0.01 6.70 1.65
CA ARG A 63 0.85 5.84 0.83
C ARG A 63 0.53 4.35 1.02
N LEU A 64 0.24 3.91 2.25
CA LEU A 64 -0.12 2.52 2.52
C LEU A 64 -1.50 2.17 1.96
N LEU A 65 -2.49 3.03 2.15
CA LEU A 65 -3.86 2.77 1.74
C LEU A 65 -4.07 3.00 0.24
N PHE A 66 -3.62 4.13 -0.29
CA PHE A 66 -3.79 4.47 -1.70
C PHE A 66 -3.11 3.46 -2.62
N ARG A 67 -1.95 2.92 -2.22
CA ARG A 67 -1.29 1.90 -3.03
C ARG A 67 -2.17 0.66 -3.23
N GLN A 68 -2.85 0.21 -2.17
CA GLN A 68 -3.78 -0.92 -2.25
C GLN A 68 -5.03 -0.56 -3.07
N VAL A 69 -5.57 0.64 -2.87
CA VAL A 69 -6.73 1.15 -3.60
C VAL A 69 -6.44 1.25 -5.10
N ILE A 70 -5.31 1.83 -5.48
CA ILE A 70 -4.88 1.96 -6.88
C ILE A 70 -4.78 0.59 -7.54
N GLU A 71 -4.19 -0.41 -6.88
CA GLU A 71 -4.12 -1.77 -7.46
C GLU A 71 -5.51 -2.43 -7.58
N ALA A 72 -6.40 -2.24 -6.61
CA ALA A 72 -7.77 -2.73 -6.71
C ALA A 72 -8.52 -2.09 -7.89
N LEU A 73 -8.34 -0.78 -8.12
CA LEU A 73 -8.92 -0.07 -9.26
C LEU A 73 -8.33 -0.56 -10.59
N LYS A 74 -7.02 -0.80 -10.68
CA LYS A 74 -6.39 -1.41 -11.87
C LYS A 74 -6.91 -2.80 -12.15
N CYS A 75 -7.14 -3.60 -11.12
CA CYS A 75 -7.77 -4.91 -11.27
C CYS A 75 -9.21 -4.82 -11.81
N LEU A 76 -9.95 -3.79 -11.41
CA LEU A 76 -11.28 -3.53 -11.96
C LEU A 76 -11.21 -3.05 -13.42
N GLU A 77 -10.34 -2.08 -13.71
CA GLU A 77 -10.11 -1.53 -15.06
C GLU A 77 -9.70 -2.60 -16.08
N THR A 78 -8.88 -3.55 -15.66
CA THR A 78 -8.39 -4.66 -16.50
C THR A 78 -9.26 -5.91 -16.47
N ASN A 79 -10.45 -5.86 -15.87
CA ASN A 79 -11.39 -6.97 -15.71
C ASN A 79 -10.82 -8.21 -14.98
N VAL A 80 -9.80 -8.06 -14.15
CA VAL A 80 -9.38 -9.07 -13.16
C VAL A 80 -10.43 -9.18 -12.07
N LEU A 81 -10.93 -8.03 -11.57
CA LEU A 81 -12.16 -7.94 -10.79
C LEU A 81 -13.32 -7.70 -11.73
N ARG A 82 -14.40 -8.47 -11.58
CA ARG A 82 -15.58 -8.38 -12.45
C ARG A 82 -16.60 -7.35 -11.98
N THR A 83 -16.68 -7.14 -10.69
CA THR A 83 -17.62 -6.20 -10.07
C THR A 83 -16.96 -5.40 -8.95
N VAL A 84 -17.52 -4.25 -8.65
CA VAL A 84 -17.13 -3.43 -7.50
C VAL A 84 -17.35 -4.20 -6.19
N ALA A 85 -18.44 -4.96 -6.10
CA ALA A 85 -18.76 -5.78 -4.94
C ALA A 85 -17.69 -6.85 -4.67
N ASP A 86 -17.21 -7.54 -5.72
CA ASP A 86 -16.12 -8.52 -5.59
C ASP A 86 -14.85 -7.86 -5.06
N GLY A 87 -14.52 -6.67 -5.55
CA GLY A 87 -13.37 -5.90 -5.10
C GLY A 87 -13.49 -5.48 -3.63
N ASN A 88 -14.65 -5.01 -3.22
CA ASN A 88 -14.89 -4.57 -1.84
C ASN A 88 -14.88 -5.74 -0.86
N ILE A 89 -15.64 -6.80 -1.13
CA ILE A 89 -15.70 -7.99 -0.27
C ILE A 89 -14.35 -8.71 -0.26
N GLY A 90 -13.76 -8.90 -1.44
CA GLY A 90 -12.48 -9.57 -1.59
C GLY A 90 -11.34 -8.84 -0.88
N SER A 91 -11.34 -7.51 -0.89
CA SER A 91 -10.32 -6.74 -0.17
C SER A 91 -10.43 -6.89 1.35
N ILE A 92 -11.63 -6.88 1.91
CA ILE A 92 -11.84 -7.03 3.36
C ILE A 92 -11.55 -8.47 3.79
N MET A 93 -12.17 -9.44 3.12
CA MET A 93 -12.13 -10.84 3.56
C MET A 93 -10.88 -11.58 3.10
N GLY A 94 -10.30 -11.21 1.95
CA GLY A 94 -9.17 -11.89 1.34
C GLY A 94 -7.80 -11.36 1.78
N ILE A 95 -7.64 -10.04 1.84
CA ILE A 95 -6.35 -9.42 2.17
C ILE A 95 -6.37 -8.61 3.47
N GLY A 96 -7.48 -8.61 4.19
CA GLY A 96 -7.57 -7.92 5.47
C GLY A 96 -7.56 -6.38 5.35
N ALA A 97 -8.08 -5.83 4.25
CA ALA A 97 -8.24 -4.38 4.14
C ALA A 97 -9.13 -3.84 5.27
N PRO A 98 -8.90 -2.61 5.73
CA PRO A 98 -9.65 -2.05 6.85
C PRO A 98 -11.16 -2.04 6.59
N ALA A 99 -11.93 -2.78 7.38
CA ALA A 99 -13.37 -2.95 7.16
C ALA A 99 -14.16 -1.62 7.24
N TRP A 100 -13.64 -0.62 7.97
CA TRP A 100 -14.24 0.70 8.06
C TRP A 100 -14.28 1.45 6.72
N THR A 101 -13.48 1.04 5.72
CA THR A 101 -13.49 1.62 4.37
C THR A 101 -14.72 1.19 3.56
N GLY A 102 -15.40 0.10 3.95
CA GLY A 102 -16.40 -0.56 3.13
C GLY A 102 -15.82 -1.38 1.97
N GLY A 103 -14.50 -1.50 1.90
CA GLY A 103 -13.70 -2.09 0.82
C GLY A 103 -12.88 -1.03 0.08
N LEU A 104 -11.83 -1.49 -0.60
CA LEU A 104 -10.86 -0.58 -1.23
C LEU A 104 -11.47 0.29 -2.33
N ILE A 105 -12.44 -0.23 -3.10
CA ILE A 105 -13.10 0.56 -4.15
C ILE A 105 -14.14 1.52 -3.53
N GLN A 106 -14.90 1.05 -2.52
CA GLN A 106 -15.84 1.91 -1.79
C GLN A 106 -15.14 3.06 -1.07
N PHE A 107 -13.91 2.86 -0.63
CA PHE A 107 -13.09 3.94 -0.05
C PHE A 107 -13.01 5.15 -0.98
N VAL A 108 -12.85 4.95 -2.29
CA VAL A 108 -12.76 6.05 -3.27
C VAL A 108 -14.06 6.87 -3.32
N ASN A 109 -15.21 6.20 -3.29
CA ASN A 109 -16.51 6.87 -3.24
C ASN A 109 -16.64 7.74 -1.97
N THR A 110 -16.25 7.18 -0.83
CA THR A 110 -16.33 7.88 0.47
C THR A 110 -15.31 9.02 0.58
N TYR A 111 -14.12 8.83 0.03
CA TYR A 111 -13.07 9.87 0.01
C TYR A 111 -13.44 11.02 -0.94
N GLY A 112 -14.20 10.71 -2.01
CA GLY A 112 -14.54 11.59 -3.12
C GLY A 112 -13.56 11.44 -4.27
N LEU A 113 -14.07 11.14 -5.47
CA LEU A 113 -13.24 10.78 -6.63
C LEU A 113 -12.26 11.89 -7.02
N GLU A 114 -12.72 13.15 -7.04
CA GLU A 114 -11.89 14.31 -7.37
C GLU A 114 -10.77 14.51 -6.33
N ARG A 115 -11.11 14.38 -5.04
CA ARG A 115 -10.12 14.49 -3.97
C ARG A 115 -9.12 13.35 -4.02
N PHE A 116 -9.59 12.13 -4.31
CA PHE A 116 -8.73 10.97 -4.47
C PHE A 116 -7.75 11.17 -5.64
N SER A 117 -8.25 11.61 -6.80
CA SER A 117 -7.43 11.91 -7.98
C SER A 117 -6.38 12.99 -7.70
N ALA A 118 -6.78 14.09 -7.06
CA ALA A 118 -5.85 15.17 -6.68
C ALA A 118 -4.76 14.66 -5.71
N ARG A 119 -5.16 13.88 -4.70
CA ARG A 119 -4.22 13.32 -3.74
C ARG A 119 -3.27 12.29 -4.37
N CYS A 120 -3.75 11.49 -5.31
CA CYS A 120 -2.89 10.61 -6.11
C CYS A 120 -1.80 11.41 -6.84
N ALA A 121 -2.16 12.53 -7.48
CA ALA A 121 -1.21 13.38 -8.18
C ALA A 121 -0.16 14.00 -7.23
N GLU A 122 -0.55 14.44 -6.03
CA GLU A 122 0.39 14.92 -5.00
C GLU A 122 1.38 13.82 -4.59
N LEU A 123 0.85 12.62 -4.30
CA LEU A 123 1.68 11.48 -3.92
C LEU A 123 2.59 11.02 -5.07
N ALA A 124 2.10 11.04 -6.31
CA ALA A 124 2.89 10.69 -7.48
C ALA A 124 4.06 11.68 -7.70
N ASN A 125 3.80 12.96 -7.58
CA ASN A 125 4.83 13.99 -7.68
C ASN A 125 5.94 13.85 -6.62
N GLN A 126 5.59 13.41 -5.43
CA GLN A 126 6.54 13.31 -4.31
C GLN A 126 7.20 11.93 -4.20
N TYR A 127 6.46 10.87 -4.52
CA TYR A 127 6.86 9.48 -4.23
C TYR A 127 6.88 8.55 -5.47
N GLY A 128 6.62 9.11 -6.67
CA GLY A 128 6.71 8.40 -7.94
C GLY A 128 5.39 7.92 -8.52
N ASP A 129 5.42 7.56 -9.79
CA ASP A 129 4.30 7.21 -10.67
C ASP A 129 3.42 6.03 -10.20
N ARG A 130 3.94 5.24 -9.28
CA ARG A 130 3.17 4.16 -8.63
C ARG A 130 1.90 4.66 -7.92
N PHE A 131 1.79 5.97 -7.69
CA PHE A 131 0.62 6.61 -7.09
C PHE A 131 -0.29 7.27 -8.12
N ASP A 132 0.00 7.19 -9.43
CA ASP A 132 -0.90 7.69 -10.46
C ASP A 132 -2.27 7.02 -10.37
N ALA A 133 -3.31 7.85 -10.42
CA ALA A 133 -4.68 7.34 -10.43
C ALA A 133 -4.94 6.59 -11.75
N PRO A 134 -5.56 5.38 -11.71
CA PRO A 134 -5.98 4.68 -12.92
C PRO A 134 -6.99 5.49 -13.74
N ALA A 135 -7.03 5.27 -15.06
CA ALA A 135 -7.86 6.04 -15.99
C ALA A 135 -9.35 5.96 -15.65
N ILE A 136 -9.80 4.82 -15.15
CA ILE A 136 -11.19 4.60 -14.72
C ILE A 136 -11.69 5.64 -13.69
N VAL A 137 -10.79 6.22 -12.87
CA VAL A 137 -11.17 7.28 -11.92
C VAL A 137 -11.54 8.55 -12.67
N GLY A 138 -10.73 8.96 -13.65
CA GLY A 138 -11.00 10.11 -14.49
C GLY A 138 -12.28 9.94 -15.34
N GLU A 139 -12.51 8.74 -15.85
CA GLU A 139 -13.73 8.39 -16.60
C GLU A 139 -14.99 8.57 -15.74
N LYS A 140 -14.97 8.05 -14.50
CA LYS A 140 -16.07 8.19 -13.54
C LYS A 140 -16.33 9.65 -13.17
N ILE A 141 -15.27 10.44 -12.92
CA ILE A 141 -15.38 11.88 -12.67
C ILE A 141 -16.06 12.59 -13.85
N ALA A 142 -15.59 12.32 -15.09
CA ALA A 142 -16.13 12.94 -16.30
C ALA A 142 -17.61 12.58 -16.53
N ALA A 143 -18.02 11.36 -16.14
CA ALA A 143 -19.41 10.90 -16.24
C ALA A 143 -20.31 11.40 -15.08
N GLY A 144 -19.73 11.97 -14.02
CA GLY A 144 -20.47 12.31 -12.79
C GLY A 144 -20.97 11.09 -12.02
N GLU A 145 -20.27 9.96 -12.15
CA GLU A 145 -20.64 8.68 -11.56
C GLU A 145 -19.70 8.29 -10.42
N THR A 146 -20.18 7.35 -9.60
CA THR A 146 -19.36 6.66 -8.58
C THR A 146 -19.15 5.20 -8.99
N PHE A 147 -18.33 4.49 -8.24
CA PHE A 147 -18.17 3.04 -8.36
C PHE A 147 -19.36 2.34 -7.70
N ALA A 148 -20.19 1.65 -8.47
CA ALA A 148 -21.39 0.94 -8.02
C ALA A 148 -21.35 -0.55 -8.38
#